data_69bc0f195a765ffcbeecd20851305032
#
_entry.id   69bc0f195a765ffcbeecd20851305032
#
_cell.length_a   1.000
_cell.length_b   1.000
_cell.length_c   1.000
_cell.angle_alpha   90.00
_cell.angle_beta   90.00
_cell.angle_gamma   90.00
#
_symmetry.space_group_name_H-M   'P 1'
#
loop_
_entity.id
_entity.type
_entity.pdbx_description
1 polymer ?
#
loop_
_entity_poly.entity_id
_entity_poly.type
_entity_poly.pdbx_seq_one_letter_code
_entity_poly.pdbx_strand_id
1 'polypeptide(L)'
;DFMNTLCEPEEYAWFHGGRNLFDSKVFGNGNSCSYTIESAGKSALGYLTVTVTTNAATIYSISLNDSTVGSFVMDGPSSYNAAATSTKSIRVKNLKPTNTVVLSSARNADMRLDNIILNTNDYKPLPDFKNTAFAVPEYVYRITNQNLHAHEAVDMVIIIPATQKLRAQAERLKALHERLDSMTVRIIP
;
A
#
# COMPACT_ATOMS: atom_id res chain seq x y z
N ASP A 1 8.39 18.82 2.13
CA ASP A 1 7.24 17.90 2.31
C ASP A 1 6.23 18.52 3.27
N PHE A 2 4.94 18.28 3.01
CA PHE A 2 3.88 18.62 3.94
C PHE A 2 3.79 17.59 5.07
N MET A 3 3.29 18.02 6.22
CA MET A 3 2.94 17.11 7.31
C MET A 3 1.70 16.31 6.93
N ASN A 4 1.73 15.01 7.11
CA ASN A 4 0.62 14.12 6.75
C ASN A 4 0.40 13.02 7.78
N THR A 5 -0.81 12.48 7.76
CA THR A 5 -1.21 11.28 8.49
C THR A 5 -1.87 10.31 7.51
N LEU A 6 -1.59 9.03 7.66
CA LEU A 6 -2.12 7.93 6.87
C LEU A 6 -3.01 7.04 7.74
N CYS A 7 -4.14 6.64 7.20
CA CYS A 7 -4.99 5.56 7.69
C CYS A 7 -5.14 4.55 6.55
N GLU A 8 -4.63 3.33 6.72
CA GLU A 8 -4.55 2.29 5.69
C GLU A 8 -4.86 0.92 6.31
N PRO A 9 -6.14 0.53 6.35
CA PRO A 9 -6.53 -0.82 6.75
C PRO A 9 -6.15 -1.85 5.69
N GLU A 10 -5.54 -2.96 6.08
CA GLU A 10 -5.11 -4.03 5.19
C GLU A 10 -5.63 -5.40 5.66
N GLU A 11 -6.96 -5.58 5.63
CA GLU A 11 -7.62 -6.73 6.26
C GLU A 11 -8.36 -7.63 5.26
N TYR A 12 -8.76 -7.13 4.09
CA TYR A 12 -9.63 -7.82 3.15
C TYR A 12 -9.10 -7.76 1.71
N ALA A 13 -9.14 -8.88 1.02
CA ALA A 13 -8.91 -8.97 -0.42
C ALA A 13 -10.21 -9.33 -1.15
N TRP A 14 -10.46 -8.71 -2.32
CA TRP A 14 -11.64 -9.01 -3.13
C TRP A 14 -11.65 -10.43 -3.69
N PHE A 15 -10.51 -11.11 -3.73
CA PHE A 15 -10.40 -12.50 -4.13
C PHE A 15 -9.24 -13.18 -3.39
N HIS A 16 -9.31 -14.48 -3.25
CA HIS A 16 -8.27 -15.25 -2.59
C HIS A 16 -6.93 -15.13 -3.33
N GLY A 17 -5.88 -14.74 -2.61
CA GLY A 17 -4.54 -14.47 -3.19
C GLY A 17 -4.38 -13.08 -3.80
N GLY A 18 -5.30 -12.15 -3.57
CA GLY A 18 -5.18 -10.75 -3.97
C GLY A 18 -3.95 -10.07 -3.35
N ARG A 19 -3.30 -9.19 -4.13
CA ARG A 19 -2.14 -8.40 -3.66
C ARG A 19 -2.54 -7.19 -2.86
N ASN A 20 -3.64 -6.55 -3.24
CA ASN A 20 -4.12 -5.33 -2.61
C ASN A 20 -5.11 -5.73 -1.52
N LEU A 21 -4.88 -5.20 -0.34
CA LEU A 21 -5.73 -5.36 0.81
C LEU A 21 -6.49 -4.07 1.09
N PHE A 22 -7.67 -4.20 1.69
CA PHE A 22 -8.61 -3.12 1.93
C PHE A 22 -9.21 -3.29 3.32
N ASP A 23 -9.99 -2.31 3.77
CA ASP A 23 -10.75 -2.44 5.02
C ASP A 23 -11.73 -3.63 4.95
N SER A 24 -11.84 -4.37 6.04
CA SER A 24 -12.88 -5.40 6.22
C SER A 24 -14.28 -4.81 6.27
N LYS A 25 -14.44 -3.55 6.69
CA LYS A 25 -15.72 -2.84 6.73
C LYS A 25 -16.22 -2.52 5.33
N VAL A 26 -17.52 -2.65 5.16
CA VAL A 26 -18.22 -2.33 3.92
C VAL A 26 -19.11 -1.10 4.16
N PHE A 27 -19.00 -0.12 3.29
CA PHE A 27 -19.99 0.95 3.17
C PHE A 27 -20.69 0.85 1.81
N GLY A 28 -21.92 1.33 1.74
CA GLY A 28 -22.79 1.16 0.59
C GLY A 28 -24.14 0.57 1.02
N ASN A 29 -25.05 0.37 0.10
CA ASN A 29 -26.41 -0.10 0.43
C ASN A 29 -27.13 0.75 1.50
N GLY A 30 -26.82 2.05 1.53
CA GLY A 30 -27.32 2.96 2.58
C GLY A 30 -26.48 2.99 3.85
N ASN A 31 -25.46 2.15 3.96
CA ASN A 31 -24.55 2.14 5.12
C ASN A 31 -23.40 3.11 4.95
N SER A 32 -22.80 3.50 6.09
CA SER A 32 -21.61 4.36 6.15
C SER A 32 -20.55 3.76 7.05
N CYS A 33 -19.29 4.11 6.78
CA CYS A 33 -18.15 3.82 7.64
C CYS A 33 -17.51 5.12 8.12
N SER A 34 -17.10 5.15 9.38
CA SER A 34 -16.47 6.29 10.02
C SER A 34 -15.04 5.97 10.40
N TYR A 35 -14.13 6.90 10.14
CA TYR A 35 -12.70 6.78 10.41
C TYR A 35 -12.22 8.02 11.14
N THR A 36 -11.41 7.82 12.16
CA THR A 36 -10.76 8.92 12.88
C THR A 36 -9.36 9.12 12.34
N ILE A 37 -9.00 10.36 12.01
CA ILE A 37 -7.67 10.70 11.54
C ILE A 37 -7.16 11.98 12.22
N GLU A 38 -5.93 11.93 12.69
CA GLU A 38 -5.28 13.05 13.38
C GLU A 38 -4.63 14.00 12.37
N SER A 39 -4.67 15.30 12.66
CA SER A 39 -3.89 16.28 11.90
C SER A 39 -2.43 16.24 12.34
N ALA A 40 -1.50 15.98 11.43
CA ALA A 40 -0.07 15.99 11.73
C ALA A 40 0.48 17.41 11.99
N GLY A 41 -0.19 18.44 11.48
CA GLY A 41 0.17 19.86 11.65
C GLY A 41 -0.91 20.65 12.38
N LYS A 42 -0.70 21.96 12.48
CA LYS A 42 -1.61 22.92 13.15
C LYS A 42 -2.52 23.68 12.20
N SER A 43 -2.27 23.61 10.89
CA SER A 43 -3.06 24.32 9.88
C SER A 43 -4.49 23.77 9.83
N ALA A 44 -5.44 24.67 9.86
CA ALA A 44 -6.86 24.34 9.61
C ALA A 44 -7.17 24.07 8.12
N LEU A 45 -6.18 24.17 7.24
CA LEU A 45 -6.27 23.93 5.80
C LEU A 45 -5.41 22.73 5.42
N GLY A 46 -5.88 21.99 4.41
CA GLY A 46 -5.13 20.83 3.91
C GLY A 46 -5.79 20.17 2.70
N TYR A 47 -5.32 18.96 2.43
CA TYR A 47 -5.89 18.08 1.42
C TYR A 47 -6.21 16.72 2.04
N LEU A 48 -7.44 16.29 1.83
CA LEU A 48 -7.91 14.95 2.17
C LEU A 48 -7.89 14.11 0.89
N THR A 49 -7.03 13.11 0.84
CA THR A 49 -6.99 12.12 -0.24
C THR A 49 -7.59 10.83 0.27
N VAL A 50 -8.59 10.32 -0.45
CA VAL A 50 -9.30 9.10 -0.10
C VAL A 50 -9.26 8.16 -1.30
N THR A 51 -8.78 6.94 -1.08
CA THR A 51 -8.81 5.86 -2.06
C THR A 51 -9.81 4.81 -1.61
N VAL A 52 -10.75 4.49 -2.48
CA VAL A 52 -11.81 3.51 -2.23
C VAL A 52 -11.92 2.52 -3.37
N THR A 53 -12.51 1.37 -3.09
CA THR A 53 -12.77 0.32 -4.08
C THR A 53 -14.23 -0.09 -4.05
N THR A 54 -14.75 -0.60 -5.18
CA THR A 54 -16.15 -1.03 -5.34
C THR A 54 -16.27 -2.23 -6.26
N ASN A 55 -17.26 -3.09 -5.99
CA ASN A 55 -17.64 -4.21 -6.86
C ASN A 55 -18.69 -3.86 -7.93
N ALA A 56 -19.27 -2.65 -7.89
CA ALA A 56 -20.29 -2.21 -8.85
C ALA A 56 -20.26 -0.70 -9.06
N ALA A 57 -20.84 -0.22 -10.16
CA ALA A 57 -20.99 1.21 -10.41
C ALA A 57 -21.82 1.89 -9.32
N THR A 58 -21.34 3.01 -8.79
CA THR A 58 -21.97 3.67 -7.65
C THR A 58 -21.71 5.17 -7.62
N ILE A 59 -22.35 5.85 -6.66
CA ILE A 59 -22.04 7.22 -6.26
C ILE A 59 -21.75 7.17 -4.76
N TYR A 60 -20.62 7.71 -4.34
CA TYR A 60 -20.26 7.79 -2.94
C TYR A 60 -19.97 9.21 -2.49
N SER A 61 -20.14 9.45 -1.22
CA SER A 61 -19.91 10.75 -0.59
C SER A 61 -18.87 10.65 0.50
N ILE A 62 -18.07 11.69 0.61
CA ILE A 62 -17.05 11.86 1.64
C ILE A 62 -17.47 13.04 2.50
N SER A 63 -17.57 12.84 3.80
CA SER A 63 -17.79 13.90 4.78
C SER A 63 -16.60 14.02 5.73
N LEU A 64 -16.30 15.23 6.14
CA LEU A 64 -15.25 15.55 7.10
C LEU A 64 -15.85 16.41 8.20
N ASN A 65 -15.76 15.97 9.47
CA ASN A 65 -16.30 16.69 10.62
C ASN A 65 -17.76 17.15 10.40
N ASP A 66 -18.63 16.21 10.04
CA ASP A 66 -20.07 16.39 9.80
C ASP A 66 -20.43 17.23 8.55
N SER A 67 -19.45 17.63 7.76
CA SER A 67 -19.67 18.39 6.51
C SER A 67 -19.32 17.53 5.30
N THR A 68 -20.23 17.40 4.34
CA THR A 68 -19.92 16.74 3.06
C THR A 68 -18.92 17.58 2.27
N VAL A 69 -17.77 16.99 1.96
CA VAL A 69 -16.68 17.62 1.23
C VAL A 69 -16.60 17.19 -0.23
N GLY A 70 -17.28 16.11 -0.60
CA GLY A 70 -17.38 15.67 -1.99
C GLY A 70 -18.36 14.52 -2.19
N SER A 71 -18.88 14.44 -3.42
CA SER A 71 -19.66 13.30 -3.90
C SER A 71 -19.17 12.94 -5.30
N PHE A 72 -18.93 11.66 -5.57
CA PHE A 72 -18.22 11.19 -6.76
C PHE A 72 -18.93 10.00 -7.38
N VAL A 73 -19.00 10.00 -8.70
CA VAL A 73 -19.41 8.84 -9.50
C VAL A 73 -18.20 7.92 -9.62
N MET A 74 -18.46 6.64 -9.53
CA MET A 74 -17.47 5.59 -9.71
C MET A 74 -18.06 4.50 -10.59
N ASP A 75 -17.35 4.18 -11.67
CA ASP A 75 -17.71 3.08 -12.53
C ASP A 75 -17.43 1.74 -11.84
N GLY A 76 -18.18 0.71 -12.22
CA GLY A 76 -17.91 -0.65 -11.77
C GLY A 76 -16.63 -1.23 -12.38
N PRO A 77 -16.16 -2.38 -11.87
CA PRO A 77 -14.99 -3.04 -12.41
C PRO A 77 -15.23 -3.49 -13.86
N SER A 78 -14.14 -3.54 -14.65
CA SER A 78 -14.16 -4.18 -15.96
C SER A 78 -14.32 -5.70 -15.81
N SER A 79 -14.68 -6.38 -16.89
CA SER A 79 -15.03 -7.82 -16.91
C SER A 79 -13.97 -8.77 -16.34
N TYR A 80 -12.72 -8.30 -16.21
CA TYR A 80 -11.60 -9.11 -15.70
C TYR A 80 -11.14 -8.72 -14.28
N ASN A 81 -11.72 -7.66 -13.70
CA ASN A 81 -11.33 -7.18 -12.38
C ASN A 81 -12.43 -7.47 -11.36
N ALA A 82 -12.03 -7.91 -10.16
CA ALA A 82 -12.96 -8.14 -9.05
C ALA A 82 -13.55 -6.83 -8.50
N ALA A 83 -12.78 -5.74 -8.57
CA ALA A 83 -13.21 -4.42 -8.11
C ALA A 83 -12.56 -3.30 -8.93
N ALA A 84 -13.20 -2.14 -8.93
CA ALA A 84 -12.64 -0.88 -9.43
C ALA A 84 -12.10 -0.05 -8.27
N THR A 85 -11.13 0.83 -8.52
CA THR A 85 -10.51 1.71 -7.52
C THR A 85 -10.64 3.17 -7.95
N SER A 86 -10.88 4.06 -7.00
CA SER A 86 -10.95 5.51 -7.23
C SER A 86 -10.22 6.26 -6.12
N THR A 87 -9.32 7.16 -6.52
CA THR A 87 -8.64 8.08 -5.60
C THR A 87 -9.13 9.49 -5.85
N LYS A 88 -9.51 10.19 -4.79
CA LYS A 88 -9.94 11.58 -4.82
C LYS A 88 -9.16 12.41 -3.82
N SER A 89 -8.57 13.50 -4.29
CA SER A 89 -7.90 14.48 -3.45
C SER A 89 -8.73 15.77 -3.40
N ILE A 90 -9.11 16.18 -2.21
CA ILE A 90 -10.05 17.27 -1.95
C ILE A 90 -9.37 18.30 -1.07
N ARG A 91 -9.40 19.56 -1.47
CA ARG A 91 -8.98 20.65 -0.60
C ARG A 91 -9.99 20.81 0.53
N VAL A 92 -9.53 20.75 1.76
CA VAL A 92 -10.34 20.83 2.96
C VAL A 92 -9.93 22.01 3.84
N LYS A 93 -10.89 22.47 4.65
CA LYS A 93 -10.73 23.55 5.62
C LYS A 93 -11.36 23.16 6.94
N ASN A 94 -11.10 23.96 7.97
CA ASN A 94 -11.60 23.72 9.33
C ASN A 94 -11.14 22.37 9.91
N LEU A 95 -9.91 21.97 9.59
CA LEU A 95 -9.29 20.81 10.21
C LEU A 95 -9.14 21.03 11.71
N LYS A 96 -9.40 19.97 12.46
CA LYS A 96 -9.25 19.88 13.92
C LYS A 96 -8.01 19.04 14.24
N PRO A 97 -7.50 19.02 15.47
CA PRO A 97 -6.47 18.07 15.86
C PRO A 97 -6.87 16.63 15.57
N THR A 98 -8.11 16.26 15.84
CA THR A 98 -8.70 14.96 15.52
C THR A 98 -9.91 15.19 14.61
N ASN A 99 -9.96 14.51 13.48
CA ASN A 99 -11.00 14.64 12.46
C ASN A 99 -11.72 13.32 12.26
N THR A 100 -13.00 13.41 11.91
CA THR A 100 -13.82 12.27 11.54
C THR A 100 -14.11 12.32 10.05
N VAL A 101 -13.71 11.27 9.33
CA VAL A 101 -14.05 11.06 7.92
C VAL A 101 -15.14 10.02 7.83
N VAL A 102 -16.24 10.35 7.16
CA VAL A 102 -17.35 9.42 6.94
C VAL A 102 -17.48 9.15 5.45
N LEU A 103 -17.48 7.90 5.09
CA LEU A 103 -17.71 7.39 3.73
C LEU A 103 -19.07 6.75 3.66
N SER A 104 -19.86 7.10 2.66
CA SER A 104 -21.22 6.57 2.47
C SER A 104 -21.57 6.42 1.01
N SER A 105 -22.46 5.47 0.70
CA SER A 105 -23.10 5.35 -0.60
C SER A 105 -24.53 4.83 -0.40
N ALA A 106 -25.48 5.46 -1.09
CA ALA A 106 -26.89 5.05 -1.06
C ALA A 106 -27.19 3.91 -2.06
N ARG A 107 -26.30 3.64 -3.00
CA ARG A 107 -26.51 2.65 -4.06
C ARG A 107 -26.14 1.24 -3.61
N ASN A 108 -26.70 0.26 -4.29
CA ASN A 108 -26.43 -1.16 -4.05
C ASN A 108 -25.06 -1.55 -4.63
N ALA A 109 -24.02 -1.28 -3.86
CA ALA A 109 -22.62 -1.62 -4.15
C ALA A 109 -21.88 -1.84 -2.85
N ASP A 110 -21.06 -2.85 -2.80
CA ASP A 110 -20.10 -2.99 -1.71
C ASP A 110 -18.88 -2.13 -2.00
N MET A 111 -18.61 -1.21 -1.08
CA MET A 111 -17.44 -0.35 -1.15
C MET A 111 -16.56 -0.55 0.07
N ARG A 112 -15.25 -0.45 -0.13
CA ARG A 112 -14.25 -0.57 0.94
C ARG A 112 -13.24 0.56 0.85
N LEU A 113 -12.72 0.93 2.00
CA LEU A 113 -11.60 1.86 2.08
C LEU A 113 -10.31 1.11 1.72
N ASP A 114 -9.47 1.75 0.93
CA ASP A 114 -8.05 1.43 0.77
C ASP A 114 -7.24 2.30 1.74
N ASN A 115 -7.20 3.60 1.50
CA ASN A 115 -6.50 4.51 2.41
C ASN A 115 -7.14 5.89 2.49
N ILE A 116 -6.82 6.59 3.59
CA ILE A 116 -7.06 8.01 3.79
C ILE A 116 -5.74 8.68 4.12
N ILE A 117 -5.38 9.72 3.36
CA ILE A 117 -4.22 10.56 3.64
C ILE A 117 -4.73 11.97 3.94
N LEU A 118 -4.40 12.48 5.11
CA LEU A 118 -4.66 13.87 5.49
C LEU A 118 -3.35 14.66 5.48
N ASN A 119 -3.17 15.52 4.48
CA ASN A 119 -2.06 16.46 4.43
C ASN A 119 -2.54 17.79 5.03
N THR A 120 -1.88 18.27 6.07
CA THR A 120 -2.06 19.64 6.54
C THR A 120 -1.18 20.60 5.74
N ASN A 121 -1.60 21.88 5.66
CA ASN A 121 -0.83 22.90 4.93
C ASN A 121 0.39 23.41 5.75
N ASP A 122 0.97 22.53 6.54
CA ASP A 122 2.18 22.77 7.32
C ASP A 122 3.34 22.00 6.69
N TYR A 123 4.52 22.63 6.62
CA TYR A 123 5.72 21.96 6.16
C TYR A 123 6.36 21.17 7.30
N LYS A 124 6.92 20.02 6.98
CA LYS A 124 7.80 19.32 7.92
C LYS A 124 8.97 20.21 8.26
N PRO A 125 9.32 20.36 9.55
CA PRO A 125 10.50 21.10 9.91
C PRO A 125 11.73 20.46 9.29
N LEU A 126 12.66 21.27 8.83
CA LEU A 126 13.96 20.76 8.36
C LEU A 126 14.71 20.14 9.54
N PRO A 127 15.36 18.98 9.33
CA PRO A 127 16.22 18.41 10.36
C PRO A 127 17.32 19.40 10.78
N ASP A 128 17.56 19.52 12.05
CA ASP A 128 18.72 20.25 12.55
C ASP A 128 19.99 19.41 12.40
N PHE A 129 20.59 19.46 11.21
CA PHE A 129 21.77 18.67 10.88
C PHE A 129 23.01 19.01 11.75
N LYS A 130 22.99 20.14 12.48
CA LYS A 130 24.12 20.54 13.34
C LYS A 130 24.03 19.88 14.72
N ASN A 131 22.81 19.68 15.23
CA ASN A 131 22.58 19.20 16.59
C ASN A 131 21.91 17.82 16.63
N THR A 132 21.54 17.26 15.48
CA THR A 132 20.92 15.93 15.42
C THR A 132 22.01 14.86 15.53
N ALA A 133 21.91 14.00 16.54
CA ALA A 133 22.69 12.78 16.58
C ALA A 133 22.14 11.81 15.52
N PHE A 134 22.95 11.53 14.51
CA PHE A 134 22.60 10.51 13.53
C PHE A 134 22.81 9.12 14.12
N ALA A 135 21.90 8.19 13.79
CA ALA A 135 22.11 6.80 14.17
C ALA A 135 23.42 6.28 13.55
N VAL A 136 24.24 5.62 14.36
CA VAL A 136 25.44 4.95 13.88
C VAL A 136 24.95 3.75 13.05
N PRO A 137 25.43 3.61 11.79
CA PRO A 137 25.06 2.44 10.98
C PRO A 137 25.49 1.15 11.67
N GLU A 138 24.55 0.23 11.83
CA GLU A 138 24.84 -1.10 12.33
C GLU A 138 25.27 -2.00 11.17
N TYR A 139 26.40 -2.71 11.36
CA TYR A 139 26.83 -3.69 10.37
C TYR A 139 25.94 -4.92 10.46
N VAL A 140 25.14 -5.19 9.44
CA VAL A 140 24.24 -6.33 9.39
C VAL A 140 24.95 -7.55 8.80
N TYR A 141 25.52 -7.43 7.61
CA TYR A 141 26.33 -8.46 6.96
C TYR A 141 27.01 -7.88 5.69
N ARG A 142 28.05 -8.58 5.25
CA ARG A 142 28.70 -8.24 3.99
C ARG A 142 28.01 -8.95 2.82
N ILE A 143 27.53 -8.18 1.86
CA ILE A 143 27.07 -8.74 0.59
C ILE A 143 28.29 -9.19 -0.20
N THR A 144 28.37 -10.49 -0.48
CA THR A 144 29.41 -11.03 -1.36
C THR A 144 29.13 -10.57 -2.78
N ASN A 145 30.12 -9.97 -3.43
CA ASN A 145 30.01 -9.65 -4.85
C ASN A 145 29.96 -10.97 -5.65
N GLN A 146 28.83 -11.27 -6.22
CA GLN A 146 28.57 -12.48 -6.98
C GLN A 146 29.05 -12.39 -8.42
N ASN A 147 29.46 -11.18 -8.87
CA ASN A 147 29.91 -10.89 -10.23
C ASN A 147 28.99 -11.50 -11.31
N LEU A 148 27.69 -11.28 -11.19
CA LEU A 148 26.67 -11.92 -12.05
C LEU A 148 26.86 -11.62 -13.54
N HIS A 149 27.46 -10.47 -13.88
CA HIS A 149 27.73 -10.09 -15.25
C HIS A 149 28.88 -10.88 -15.93
N ALA A 150 29.75 -11.49 -15.15
CA ALA A 150 30.88 -12.29 -15.68
C ALA A 150 30.54 -13.78 -15.83
N HIS A 151 29.29 -14.16 -15.58
CA HIS A 151 28.88 -15.54 -15.68
C HIS A 151 28.31 -15.86 -17.06
N GLU A 152 28.62 -17.06 -17.54
CA GLU A 152 28.01 -17.61 -18.74
C GLU A 152 26.50 -17.78 -18.57
N ALA A 153 25.77 -17.78 -19.67
CA ALA A 153 24.34 -18.03 -19.68
C ALA A 153 24.04 -19.42 -19.09
N VAL A 154 22.94 -19.49 -18.33
CA VAL A 154 22.45 -20.74 -17.76
C VAL A 154 20.95 -20.86 -18.07
N ASP A 155 20.47 -22.11 -18.13
CA ASP A 155 19.06 -22.39 -18.44
C ASP A 155 18.15 -22.13 -17.22
N MET A 156 18.71 -22.29 -16.00
CA MET A 156 17.96 -22.14 -14.76
C MET A 156 18.80 -21.47 -13.67
N VAL A 157 18.19 -20.54 -12.95
CA VAL A 157 18.77 -19.92 -11.74
C VAL A 157 17.92 -20.27 -10.52
N ILE A 158 18.54 -20.78 -9.47
CA ILE A 158 17.92 -21.02 -8.17
C ILE A 158 18.43 -19.96 -7.20
N ILE A 159 17.54 -19.07 -6.74
CA ILE A 159 17.88 -18.03 -5.76
C ILE A 159 17.56 -18.55 -4.37
N ILE A 160 18.54 -18.49 -3.48
CA ILE A 160 18.40 -18.89 -2.07
C ILE A 160 18.70 -17.71 -1.14
N PRO A 161 18.20 -17.73 0.12
CA PRO A 161 18.56 -16.71 1.10
C PRO A 161 20.08 -16.67 1.36
N ALA A 162 20.63 -15.46 1.59
CA ALA A 162 22.05 -15.26 1.90
C ALA A 162 22.54 -16.08 3.12
N THR A 163 21.62 -16.46 4.02
CA THR A 163 21.89 -17.35 5.16
C THR A 163 22.28 -18.76 4.78
N GLN A 164 22.20 -19.14 3.49
CA GLN A 164 22.52 -20.46 2.95
C GLN A 164 21.70 -21.64 3.54
N LYS A 165 20.69 -21.39 4.35
CA LYS A 165 19.89 -22.45 5.02
C LYS A 165 19.22 -23.44 4.06
N LEU A 166 18.93 -23.03 2.82
CA LEU A 166 18.30 -23.87 1.80
C LEU A 166 19.30 -24.46 0.80
N ARG A 167 20.60 -24.27 0.99
CA ARG A 167 21.65 -24.68 0.04
C ARG A 167 21.58 -26.15 -0.33
N ALA A 168 21.46 -27.02 0.66
CA ALA A 168 21.43 -28.47 0.44
C ALA A 168 20.23 -28.90 -0.44
N GLN A 169 19.08 -28.25 -0.28
CA GLN A 169 17.90 -28.55 -1.09
C GLN A 169 18.04 -27.99 -2.51
N ALA A 170 18.63 -26.81 -2.64
CA ALA A 170 18.91 -26.21 -3.94
C ALA A 170 19.92 -27.06 -4.74
N GLU A 171 20.95 -27.60 -4.11
CA GLU A 171 21.91 -28.53 -4.75
C GLU A 171 21.23 -29.83 -5.23
N ARG A 172 20.29 -30.37 -4.44
CA ARG A 172 19.50 -31.55 -4.86
C ARG A 172 18.63 -31.24 -6.08
N LEU A 173 17.97 -30.06 -6.09
CA LEU A 173 17.14 -29.63 -7.21
C LEU A 173 17.99 -29.37 -8.46
N LYS A 174 19.14 -28.72 -8.30
CA LYS A 174 20.12 -28.50 -9.37
C LYS A 174 20.53 -29.85 -9.98
N ALA A 175 21.01 -30.78 -9.18
CA ALA A 175 21.44 -32.10 -9.66
C ALA A 175 20.33 -32.89 -10.37
N LEU A 176 19.05 -32.68 -9.95
CA LEU A 176 17.91 -33.30 -10.62
C LEU A 176 17.74 -32.76 -12.05
N HIS A 177 17.70 -31.43 -12.21
CA HIS A 177 17.51 -30.79 -13.53
C HIS A 177 18.71 -30.99 -14.46
N GLU A 178 19.93 -30.95 -13.92
CA GLU A 178 21.14 -31.26 -14.72
C GLU A 178 21.13 -32.70 -15.26
N ARG A 179 20.63 -33.65 -14.46
CA ARG A 179 20.60 -35.08 -14.83
C ARG A 179 19.43 -35.44 -15.74
N LEU A 180 18.21 -34.95 -15.43
CA LEU A 180 16.98 -35.35 -16.14
C LEU A 180 16.66 -34.49 -17.34
N ASP A 181 16.92 -33.20 -17.22
CA ASP A 181 16.51 -32.20 -18.21
C ASP A 181 17.69 -31.65 -19.03
N SER A 182 18.91 -32.10 -18.73
CA SER A 182 20.16 -31.62 -19.36
C SER A 182 20.34 -30.11 -19.30
N MET A 183 19.79 -29.48 -18.25
CA MET A 183 19.89 -28.03 -18.02
C MET A 183 21.23 -27.67 -17.37
N THR A 184 21.72 -26.47 -17.69
CA THR A 184 22.76 -25.81 -16.91
C THR A 184 22.08 -25.00 -15.79
N VAL A 185 22.41 -25.35 -14.52
CA VAL A 185 21.74 -24.74 -13.37
C VAL A 185 22.73 -24.03 -12.45
N ARG A 186 22.39 -22.81 -12.02
CA ARG A 186 23.18 -22.03 -11.08
C ARG A 186 22.40 -21.70 -9.83
N ILE A 187 23.05 -21.82 -8.66
CA ILE A 187 22.51 -21.38 -7.38
C ILE A 187 23.14 -20.05 -7.00
N ILE A 188 22.31 -19.08 -6.67
CA ILE A 188 22.70 -17.73 -6.27
C ILE A 188 22.14 -17.47 -4.85
N PRO A 189 23.00 -17.22 -3.86
CA PRO A 189 22.58 -16.84 -2.52
C PRO A 189 22.15 -15.36 -2.43
#